data_17fbab281cb8577124a89176f7ac6cf3
#
_entry.id   17fbab281cb8577124a89176f7ac6cf3
#
_cell.length_a   1.000
_cell.length_b   1.000
_cell.length_c   1.000
_cell.angle_alpha   90.00
_cell.angle_beta   90.00
_cell.angle_gamma   90.00
#
_symmetry.space_group_name_H-M   'P 1'
#
loop_
_entity.id
_entity.type
_entity.pdbx_description
1 polymer ?
#
loop_
_entity_poly.entity_id
_entity_poly.type
_entity_poly.pdbx_seq_one_letter_code
_entity_poly.pdbx_strand_id
1 'polypeptide(L)'
;MTYIITSLCLRDGACVEVCPVDCIIPGFPENEWPWYFIDPATCIDCGACVPECPYEAIFPEDDVPNDYEMAADQERLLFEGGKREKAAGGEVVDLTPDIQPNYDFFEQGPGYDSKP
;
A
#
# COMPACT_ATOMS: atom_id res chain seq x y z
N MET A 1 -15.49 -4.72 0.28
CA MET A 1 -14.12 -5.01 0.79
C MET A 1 -13.11 -4.60 -0.26
N THR A 2 -11.95 -4.13 0.13
CA THR A 2 -10.92 -3.65 -0.80
C THR A 2 -9.59 -4.33 -0.52
N TYR A 3 -8.64 -4.19 -1.44
CA TYR A 3 -7.24 -4.51 -1.17
C TYR A 3 -6.53 -3.30 -0.60
N ILE A 4 -5.46 -3.56 0.15
CA ILE A 4 -4.65 -2.53 0.81
C ILE A 4 -3.21 -2.68 0.35
N ILE A 5 -2.57 -1.58 0.01
CA ILE A 5 -1.14 -1.55 -0.27
C ILE A 5 -0.45 -1.14 1.02
N THR A 6 0.41 -2.01 1.52
CA THR A 6 1.09 -1.82 2.80
C THR A 6 2.43 -1.12 2.64
N SER A 7 3.11 -0.87 3.76
CA SER A 7 4.43 -0.25 3.80
C SER A 7 5.54 -1.08 3.16
N LEU A 8 5.26 -2.30 2.75
CA LEU A 8 6.20 -3.10 1.96
C LEU A 8 6.38 -2.57 0.54
N CYS A 9 5.49 -1.69 0.10
CA CYS A 9 5.52 -1.09 -1.23
C CYS A 9 6.72 -0.15 -1.38
N LEU A 10 7.48 -0.33 -2.47
CA LEU A 10 8.59 0.54 -2.83
C LEU A 10 8.29 1.43 -4.05
N ARG A 11 7.00 1.67 -4.32
CA ARG A 11 6.52 2.54 -5.41
C ARG A 11 6.95 2.05 -6.80
N ASP A 12 6.92 0.73 -6.99
CA ASP A 12 7.26 0.11 -8.27
C ASP A 12 6.26 0.47 -9.38
N GLY A 13 4.98 0.57 -9.04
CA GLY A 13 3.95 0.98 -9.99
C GLY A 13 3.42 -0.13 -10.89
N ALA A 14 3.93 -1.35 -10.79
CA ALA A 14 3.48 -2.46 -11.63
C ALA A 14 1.99 -2.78 -11.44
N CYS A 15 1.48 -2.58 -10.22
CA CYS A 15 0.07 -2.84 -9.90
C CYS A 15 -0.89 -1.89 -10.62
N VAL A 16 -0.46 -0.68 -10.92
CA VAL A 16 -1.32 0.34 -11.55
C VAL A 16 -1.78 -0.11 -12.94
N GLU A 17 -0.88 -0.73 -13.69
CA GLU A 17 -1.14 -1.14 -15.07
C GLU A 17 -2.21 -2.23 -15.20
N VAL A 18 -2.39 -3.04 -14.15
CA VAL A 18 -3.32 -4.17 -14.19
C VAL A 18 -4.66 -3.88 -13.55
N CYS A 19 -4.81 -2.75 -12.87
CA CYS A 19 -6.08 -2.39 -12.24
C CYS A 19 -7.12 -2.00 -13.30
N PRO A 20 -8.22 -2.76 -13.44
CA PRO A 20 -9.20 -2.48 -14.49
C PRO A 20 -10.06 -1.25 -14.24
N VAL A 21 -10.06 -0.73 -13.01
CA VAL A 21 -10.87 0.43 -12.62
C VAL A 21 -10.04 1.63 -12.19
N ASP A 22 -8.72 1.56 -12.37
CA ASP A 22 -7.79 2.65 -12.07
C ASP A 22 -7.93 3.20 -10.65
N CYS A 23 -8.13 2.30 -9.68
CA CYS A 23 -8.31 2.70 -8.28
C CYS A 23 -7.01 2.86 -7.52
N ILE A 24 -5.86 2.59 -8.14
CA ILE A 24 -4.54 2.66 -7.51
C ILE A 24 -3.89 4.00 -7.84
N ILE A 25 -3.62 4.79 -6.82
CA ILE A 25 -3.14 6.16 -6.96
C ILE A 25 -1.81 6.31 -6.20
N PRO A 26 -0.79 6.93 -6.79
CA PRO A 26 0.45 7.21 -6.07
C PRO A 26 0.23 8.26 -4.99
N GLY A 27 0.79 8.04 -3.81
CA GLY A 27 0.68 8.98 -2.71
C GLY A 27 1.53 10.23 -2.93
N PHE A 28 0.99 11.40 -2.61
CA PHE A 28 1.67 12.68 -2.66
C PHE A 28 1.24 13.54 -1.47
N PRO A 29 2.12 14.34 -0.88
CA PRO A 29 3.56 14.34 -1.12
C PRO A 29 4.20 13.03 -0.65
N GLU A 30 5.27 12.63 -1.30
CA GLU A 30 5.89 11.33 -1.07
C GLU A 30 6.39 11.15 0.37
N ASN A 31 6.74 12.22 1.05
CA ASN A 31 7.20 12.17 2.44
C ASN A 31 6.07 11.94 3.44
N GLU A 32 4.82 12.20 3.07
CA GLU A 32 3.64 11.95 3.91
C GLU A 32 2.90 10.69 3.48
N TRP A 33 2.96 10.38 2.17
CA TRP A 33 2.25 9.26 1.57
C TRP A 33 3.24 8.44 0.73
N PRO A 34 4.07 7.61 1.38
CA PRO A 34 5.28 7.05 0.76
C PRO A 34 5.08 5.90 -0.20
N TRP A 35 3.88 5.33 -0.31
CA TRP A 35 3.60 4.24 -1.25
C TRP A 35 2.34 4.54 -2.07
N TYR A 36 1.96 3.59 -2.93
CA TYR A 36 0.69 3.71 -3.63
C TYR A 36 -0.46 3.38 -2.70
N PHE A 37 -1.65 3.89 -3.02
CA PHE A 37 -2.86 3.67 -2.24
C PHE A 37 -3.98 3.21 -3.15
N ILE A 38 -4.88 2.38 -2.63
CA ILE A 38 -6.04 1.89 -3.37
C ILE A 38 -7.28 2.61 -2.87
N ASP A 39 -8.05 3.21 -3.81
CA ASP A 39 -9.31 3.84 -3.46
C ASP A 39 -10.32 2.76 -3.08
N PRO A 40 -10.72 2.66 -1.81
CA PRO A 40 -11.62 1.59 -1.37
C PRO A 40 -13.02 1.70 -1.95
N ALA A 41 -13.44 2.89 -2.39
CA ALA A 41 -14.74 3.08 -3.01
C ALA A 41 -14.76 2.62 -4.47
N THR A 42 -13.61 2.66 -5.16
CA THR A 42 -13.50 2.29 -6.56
C THR A 42 -13.05 0.84 -6.76
N CYS A 43 -12.27 0.30 -5.82
CA CYS A 43 -11.75 -1.06 -5.90
C CYS A 43 -12.88 -2.09 -5.99
N ILE A 44 -12.79 -2.97 -7.00
CA ILE A 44 -13.80 -4.03 -7.22
C ILE A 44 -13.37 -5.38 -6.63
N ASP A 45 -12.29 -5.39 -5.85
CA ASP A 45 -11.82 -6.59 -5.15
C ASP A 45 -11.44 -7.74 -6.11
N CYS A 46 -10.93 -7.41 -7.29
CA CYS A 46 -10.60 -8.41 -8.31
C CYS A 46 -9.28 -9.15 -8.06
N GLY A 47 -8.39 -8.57 -7.24
CA GLY A 47 -7.12 -9.19 -6.88
C GLY A 47 -6.05 -9.19 -7.96
N ALA A 48 -6.28 -8.55 -9.10
CA ALA A 48 -5.32 -8.55 -10.22
C ALA A 48 -3.99 -7.88 -9.87
N CYS A 49 -4.00 -6.92 -8.94
CA CYS A 49 -2.80 -6.21 -8.52
C CYS A 49 -1.87 -7.04 -7.64
N VAL A 50 -2.41 -8.01 -6.90
CA VAL A 50 -1.63 -8.77 -5.90
C VAL A 50 -0.43 -9.48 -6.51
N PRO A 51 -0.56 -10.29 -7.59
CA PRO A 51 0.60 -11.00 -8.14
C PRO A 51 1.58 -10.10 -8.87
N GLU A 52 1.18 -8.87 -9.20
CA GLU A 52 2.04 -7.94 -9.91
C GLU A 52 3.01 -7.18 -9.01
N CYS A 53 2.77 -7.17 -7.70
CA CYS A 53 3.67 -6.50 -6.76
C CYS A 53 4.87 -7.41 -6.46
N PRO A 54 6.11 -7.02 -6.85
CA PRO A 54 7.29 -7.85 -6.60
C PRO A 54 7.67 -7.93 -5.12
N TYR A 55 7.11 -7.06 -4.30
CA TYR A 55 7.41 -6.99 -2.87
C TYR A 55 6.32 -7.61 -2.00
N GLU A 56 5.29 -8.15 -2.62
CA GLU A 56 4.14 -8.74 -1.92
C GLU A 56 3.53 -7.78 -0.89
N ALA A 57 3.38 -6.51 -1.30
CA ALA A 57 2.90 -5.45 -0.42
C ALA A 57 1.38 -5.34 -0.36
N ILE A 58 0.65 -6.05 -1.22
CA ILE A 58 -0.79 -5.90 -1.40
C ILE A 58 -1.52 -7.08 -0.77
N PHE A 59 -2.45 -6.79 0.12
CA PHE A 59 -3.26 -7.79 0.82
C PHE A 59 -4.72 -7.39 0.79
N PRO A 60 -5.66 -8.36 0.81
CA PRO A 60 -7.05 -8.04 1.11
C PRO A 60 -7.15 -7.37 2.49
N GLU A 61 -8.08 -6.46 2.64
CA GLU A 61 -8.25 -5.70 3.88
C GLU A 61 -8.29 -6.59 5.13
N ASP A 62 -8.95 -7.76 5.04
CA ASP A 62 -9.09 -8.68 6.16
C ASP A 62 -7.84 -9.54 6.40
N ASP A 63 -6.96 -9.60 5.43
CA ASP A 63 -5.81 -10.51 5.44
C ASP A 63 -4.47 -9.80 5.66
N VAL A 64 -4.49 -8.51 5.97
CA VAL A 64 -3.26 -7.80 6.31
C VAL A 64 -2.66 -8.47 7.56
N PRO A 65 -1.45 -9.03 7.45
CA PRO A 65 -0.90 -9.81 8.57
C PRO A 65 -0.49 -8.94 9.75
N ASN A 66 -0.67 -9.50 10.95
CA ASN A 66 -0.18 -8.85 12.17
C ASN A 66 1.34 -8.91 12.28
N ASP A 67 1.91 -10.04 11.87
CA ASP A 67 3.37 -10.23 11.85
C ASP A 67 3.78 -10.69 10.46
N TYR A 68 4.75 -10.00 9.88
CA TYR A 68 5.28 -10.32 8.56
C TYR A 68 6.80 -10.36 8.65
N GLU A 69 7.39 -11.51 8.33
CA GLU A 69 8.84 -11.64 8.27
C GLU A 69 9.31 -11.34 6.85
N MET A 70 10.13 -10.32 6.70
CA MET A 70 10.65 -9.91 5.39
C MET A 70 11.73 -10.89 4.92
N ALA A 71 11.68 -11.25 3.65
CA ALA A 71 12.76 -12.02 3.04
C ALA A 71 14.03 -11.17 2.97
N ALA A 72 15.18 -11.85 2.87
CA ALA A 72 16.49 -11.16 2.92
C ALA A 72 16.68 -10.15 1.79
N ASP A 73 15.97 -10.31 0.67
CA ASP A 73 16.04 -9.42 -0.49
C ASP A 73 14.91 -8.40 -0.56
N GLN A 74 14.03 -8.37 0.44
CA GLN A 74 12.92 -7.42 0.52
C GLN A 74 13.28 -6.23 1.39
N GLU A 75 12.72 -5.10 1.04
CA GLU A 75 12.79 -3.88 1.83
C GLU A 75 11.38 -3.32 1.94
N ARG A 76 11.15 -2.47 2.93
CA ARG A 76 9.89 -1.74 3.03
C ARG A 76 10.14 -0.28 3.39
N LEU A 77 9.18 0.56 3.03
CA LEU A 77 9.15 1.95 3.49
C LEU A 77 8.33 2.01 4.76
N LEU A 78 8.93 2.49 5.84
CA LEU A 78 8.22 2.72 7.09
C LEU A 78 7.57 4.09 7.05
N PHE A 79 6.31 4.15 7.44
CA PHE A 79 5.59 5.41 7.56
C PHE A 79 5.20 5.62 9.02
N GLU A 80 5.85 6.60 9.64
CA GLU A 80 5.57 6.95 11.01
C GLU A 80 5.75 8.46 11.18
N GLY A 81 4.67 9.16 11.46
CA GLY A 81 4.71 10.59 11.66
C GLY A 81 5.20 11.41 10.47
N GLY A 82 4.93 10.92 9.25
CA GLY A 82 5.35 11.59 8.02
C GLY A 82 6.78 11.32 7.59
N LYS A 83 7.46 10.39 8.25
CA LYS A 83 8.85 10.02 7.90
C LYS A 83 8.89 8.74 7.10
N ARG A 84 9.86 8.66 6.21
CA ARG A 84 10.11 7.48 5.40
C ARG A 84 11.45 6.88 5.82
N GLU A 85 11.42 5.61 6.20
CA GLU A 85 12.61 4.83 6.50
C GLU A 85 12.52 3.49 5.80
N LYS A 86 13.65 2.91 5.45
CA LYS A 86 13.71 1.56 4.89
C LYS A 86 14.07 0.57 5.99
N ALA A 87 13.28 -0.50 6.09
CA ALA A 87 13.61 -1.65 6.91
C ALA A 87 14.20 -2.74 6.00
N ALA A 88 15.34 -3.29 6.39
CA ALA A 88 16.00 -4.36 5.63
C ALA A 88 15.29 -5.70 5.86
N GLY A 89 15.51 -6.64 4.94
CA GLY A 89 14.97 -7.99 5.05
C GLY A 89 15.41 -8.72 6.31
N GLY A 90 14.64 -9.72 6.72
CA GLY A 90 14.87 -10.51 7.93
C GLY A 90 14.23 -9.92 9.20
N GLU A 91 13.64 -8.75 9.10
CA GLU A 91 12.95 -8.09 10.21
C GLU A 91 11.49 -8.51 10.26
N VAL A 92 10.98 -8.75 11.47
CA VAL A 92 9.54 -8.97 11.69
C VAL A 92 8.87 -7.63 11.86
N VAL A 93 7.81 -7.39 11.08
CA VAL A 93 7.10 -6.12 11.05
C VAL A 93 5.60 -6.35 11.21
N ASP A 94 4.92 -5.39 11.82
CA ASP A 94 3.45 -5.41 11.95
C ASP A 94 2.86 -4.56 10.83
N LEU A 95 2.10 -5.20 9.96
CA LEU A 95 1.47 -4.54 8.81
C LEU A 95 0.03 -4.11 9.10
N THR A 96 -0.52 -4.47 10.26
CA THR A 96 -1.90 -4.10 10.62
C THR A 96 -2.14 -2.58 10.61
N PRO A 97 -1.22 -1.75 11.14
CA PRO A 97 -1.41 -0.29 11.10
C PRO A 97 -1.45 0.30 9.69
N ASP A 98 -0.95 -0.43 8.69
CA ASP A 98 -0.86 0.08 7.32
C ASP A 98 -2.24 0.18 6.63
N ILE A 99 -3.27 -0.39 7.23
CA ILE A 99 -4.65 -0.28 6.73
C ILE A 99 -5.14 1.17 6.84
N GLN A 100 -4.88 1.81 7.96
CA GLN A 100 -5.39 3.16 8.24
C GLN A 100 -4.83 4.22 7.27
N PRO A 101 -3.53 4.23 6.93
CA PRO A 101 -3.02 5.19 5.96
C PRO A 101 -3.70 5.14 4.60
N ASN A 102 -4.14 3.94 4.15
CA ASN A 102 -4.85 3.82 2.89
C ASN A 102 -6.17 4.60 2.92
N TYR A 103 -6.94 4.46 4.00
CA TYR A 103 -8.20 5.18 4.14
C TYR A 103 -7.98 6.68 4.32
N ASP A 104 -7.01 7.05 5.13
CA ASP A 104 -6.72 8.45 5.38
C ASP A 104 -6.32 9.19 4.10
N PHE A 105 -5.58 8.53 3.22
CA PHE A 105 -5.19 9.10 1.93
C PHE A 105 -6.42 9.51 1.10
N PHE A 106 -7.44 8.66 1.06
CA PHE A 106 -8.63 8.91 0.25
C PHE A 106 -9.72 9.70 0.98
N GLU A 107 -9.73 9.71 2.30
CA GLU A 107 -10.75 10.44 3.06
C GLU A 107 -10.33 11.86 3.43
N GLN A 108 -9.05 12.04 3.79
CA GLN A 108 -8.55 13.31 4.33
C GLN A 108 -7.29 13.80 3.64
N GLY A 109 -6.69 12.98 2.78
CA GLY A 109 -5.45 13.30 2.10
C GLY A 109 -5.64 13.69 0.64
N PRO A 110 -4.53 13.73 -0.13
CA PRO A 110 -4.58 14.11 -1.54
C PRO A 110 -5.46 13.19 -2.40
N GLY A 111 -5.68 11.96 -1.99
CA GLY A 111 -6.56 11.03 -2.71
C GLY A 111 -8.00 11.47 -2.75
N TYR A 112 -8.41 12.34 -1.83
CA TYR A 112 -9.74 12.94 -1.82
C TYR A 112 -10.04 13.63 -3.17
N ASP A 113 -9.05 14.33 -3.73
CA ASP A 113 -9.19 15.03 -5.00
C ASP A 113 -9.19 14.09 -6.21
N SER A 114 -8.82 12.82 -6.01
CA SER A 114 -8.78 11.81 -7.07
C SER A 114 -10.13 11.14 -7.28
N LYS A 115 -11.06 11.31 -6.36
CA LYS A 115 -12.39 10.70 -6.47
C LYS A 115 -13.24 11.45 -7.50
N PRO A 116 -13.97 10.71 -8.33
CA PRO A 116 -14.89 11.32 -9.30
C PRO A 116 -16.04 12.06 -8.62
#